data_0c0766076ee8741fe54cade507673481
#
_entry.id   0c0766076ee8741fe54cade507673481
#
_cell.length_a   1.000
_cell.length_b   1.000
_cell.length_c   1.000
_cell.angle_alpha   90.00
_cell.angle_beta   90.00
_cell.angle_gamma   90.00
#
_symmetry.space_group_name_H-M   'P 1'
#
loop_
_entity.id
_entity.type
_entity.pdbx_description
1 polymer ?
#
loop_
_entity_poly.entity_id
_entity_poly.type
_entity_poly.pdbx_seq_one_letter_code
_entity_poly.pdbx_strand_id
1 'polypeptide(L)'
;MQFLHELAEKAVHMKNIRFNMKRAYKIRRDLTEQVEVGEGVTLTFKRGEAKYLKQIENLHLELFRQPLYPWLVWLYRFRAKELISIVVDNNDKVIAYDLFFFQPVEANQKVIHELYVGVEYKYQDKGIGVKLRQYSSKCYDEGYLDGISTLAAFDNIKALRTAQKSGFAITKT
;
A
#
# COMPACT_ATOMS: atom_id res chain seq x y z
N MET A 1 -8.62 -1.61 -34.27
CA MET A 1 -8.61 -0.60 -33.19
C MET A 1 -8.30 -1.20 -31.81
N GLN A 2 -8.89 -2.34 -31.44
CA GLN A 2 -8.66 -2.99 -30.14
C GLN A 2 -7.18 -3.38 -29.89
N PHE A 3 -6.50 -3.96 -30.87
CA PHE A 3 -5.08 -4.33 -30.80
C PHE A 3 -4.14 -3.13 -30.52
N LEU A 4 -4.39 -1.98 -31.14
CA LEU A 4 -3.60 -0.76 -30.91
C LEU A 4 -3.83 -0.21 -29.49
N HIS A 5 -5.05 -0.34 -28.97
CA HIS A 5 -5.38 0.05 -27.60
C HIS A 5 -4.66 -0.82 -26.58
N GLU A 6 -4.69 -2.13 -26.75
CA GLU A 6 -3.98 -3.09 -25.90
C GLU A 6 -2.45 -2.87 -25.90
N LEU A 7 -1.87 -2.55 -27.06
CA LEU A 7 -0.45 -2.21 -27.16
C LEU A 7 -0.11 -0.90 -26.42
N ALA A 8 -0.97 0.10 -26.53
CA ALA A 8 -0.79 1.38 -25.84
C ALA A 8 -0.87 1.19 -24.31
N GLU A 9 -1.84 0.42 -23.83
CA GLU A 9 -1.96 0.09 -22.41
C GLU A 9 -0.73 -0.66 -21.88
N LYS A 10 -0.25 -1.67 -22.59
CA LYS A 10 0.97 -2.40 -22.25
C LYS A 10 2.19 -1.48 -22.19
N ALA A 11 2.30 -0.54 -23.12
CA ALA A 11 3.39 0.43 -23.15
C ALA A 11 3.34 1.38 -21.94
N VAL A 12 2.15 1.83 -21.53
CA VAL A 12 1.95 2.64 -20.31
C VAL A 12 2.33 1.84 -19.06
N HIS A 13 1.87 0.60 -18.95
CA HIS A 13 2.21 -0.26 -17.83
C HIS A 13 3.72 -0.51 -17.73
N MET A 14 4.41 -0.75 -18.84
CA MET A 14 5.87 -0.94 -18.85
C MET A 14 6.62 0.33 -18.42
N LYS A 15 6.15 1.53 -18.84
CA LYS A 15 6.72 2.80 -18.37
C LYS A 15 6.54 2.95 -16.84
N ASN A 16 5.34 2.67 -16.33
CA ASN A 16 5.05 2.73 -14.89
C ASN A 16 5.92 1.74 -14.10
N ILE A 17 6.08 0.52 -14.57
CA ILE A 17 6.95 -0.48 -13.95
C ILE A 17 8.39 0.04 -13.89
N ARG A 18 8.96 0.46 -15.03
CA ARG A 18 10.35 0.97 -15.10
C ARG A 18 10.57 2.18 -14.18
N PHE A 19 9.62 3.10 -14.18
CA PHE A 19 9.64 4.28 -13.33
C PHE A 19 9.69 3.90 -11.85
N ASN A 20 8.78 3.01 -11.42
CA ASN A 20 8.70 2.55 -10.04
C ASN A 20 9.90 1.68 -9.63
N MET A 21 10.35 0.78 -10.50
CA MET A 21 11.52 -0.07 -10.24
C MET A 21 12.77 0.73 -9.91
N LYS A 22 12.97 1.84 -10.61
CA LYS A 22 14.12 2.74 -10.41
C LYS A 22 13.96 3.59 -9.15
N ARG A 23 12.74 4.11 -8.93
CA ARG A 23 12.47 5.10 -7.90
C ARG A 23 12.29 4.48 -6.50
N ALA A 24 11.77 3.25 -6.44
CA ALA A 24 11.49 2.54 -5.19
C ALA A 24 12.74 1.96 -4.50
N TYR A 25 13.93 2.12 -5.06
CA TYR A 25 15.12 1.52 -4.48
C TYR A 25 15.56 2.24 -3.22
N LYS A 26 15.67 1.50 -2.09
CA LYS A 26 16.16 1.99 -0.78
C LYS A 26 15.47 3.24 -0.24
N ILE A 27 14.15 3.36 -0.42
CA ILE A 27 13.39 4.54 -0.01
C ILE A 27 12.80 4.46 1.41
N ARG A 28 12.95 3.35 2.11
CA ARG A 28 12.31 3.17 3.41
C ARG A 28 13.17 2.40 4.41
N ARG A 29 12.90 2.65 5.69
CA ARG A 29 13.47 1.88 6.82
C ARG A 29 12.88 0.50 6.92
N ASP A 30 13.67 -0.40 7.50
CA ASP A 30 13.22 -1.72 7.91
C ASP A 30 12.83 -1.69 9.39
N LEU A 31 11.59 -1.34 9.66
CA LEU A 31 11.01 -1.32 10.99
C LEU A 31 10.10 -2.52 11.17
N THR A 32 10.03 -3.01 12.43
CA THR A 32 9.06 -4.02 12.84
C THR A 32 8.44 -3.56 14.16
N GLU A 33 7.11 -3.50 14.22
CA GLU A 33 6.36 -3.12 15.40
C GLU A 33 5.39 -4.23 15.77
N GLN A 34 5.20 -4.49 17.07
CA GLN A 34 4.25 -5.49 17.55
C GLN A 34 3.21 -4.84 18.47
N VAL A 35 1.98 -5.30 18.35
CA VAL A 35 0.85 -4.83 19.14
C VAL A 35 0.01 -6.03 19.59
N GLU A 36 -0.19 -6.18 20.88
CA GLU A 36 -1.16 -7.13 21.41
C GLU A 36 -2.58 -6.59 21.28
N VAL A 37 -3.50 -7.39 20.72
CA VAL A 37 -4.88 -6.98 20.47
C VAL A 37 -5.91 -7.78 21.29
N GLY A 38 -5.47 -8.36 22.39
CA GLY A 38 -6.26 -9.17 23.32
C GLY A 38 -6.15 -10.67 23.05
N GLU A 39 -6.51 -11.49 24.05
CA GLU A 39 -6.56 -12.95 23.99
C GLU A 39 -5.29 -13.65 23.46
N GLY A 40 -4.11 -13.08 23.69
CA GLY A 40 -2.84 -13.64 23.25
C GLY A 40 -2.58 -13.48 21.73
N VAL A 41 -3.34 -12.64 21.04
CA VAL A 41 -3.09 -12.32 19.63
C VAL A 41 -2.12 -11.15 19.52
N THR A 42 -0.96 -11.40 18.96
CA THR A 42 0.03 -10.38 18.62
C THR A 42 -0.01 -10.09 17.14
N LEU A 43 -0.17 -8.83 16.77
CA LEU A 43 -0.09 -8.34 15.41
C LEU A 43 1.29 -7.74 15.15
N THR A 44 1.94 -8.18 14.08
CA THR A 44 3.25 -7.68 13.67
C THR A 44 3.11 -6.81 12.43
N PHE A 45 3.48 -5.54 12.56
CA PHE A 45 3.59 -4.57 11.47
C PHE A 45 4.99 -4.65 10.90
N LYS A 46 5.11 -4.91 9.61
CA LYS A 46 6.40 -5.04 8.93
C LYS A 46 6.30 -4.70 7.45
N ARG A 47 7.45 -4.55 6.80
CA ARG A 47 7.52 -4.40 5.34
C ARG A 47 7.05 -5.67 4.63
N GLY A 48 6.51 -5.52 3.43
CA GLY A 48 6.11 -6.65 2.60
C GLY A 48 7.31 -7.45 2.06
N GLU A 49 7.00 -8.66 1.66
CA GLU A 49 7.92 -9.55 0.95
C GLU A 49 7.14 -10.30 -0.14
N ALA A 50 7.85 -10.74 -1.19
CA ALA A 50 7.21 -11.43 -2.31
C ALA A 50 6.43 -12.69 -1.88
N LYS A 51 6.83 -13.37 -0.81
CA LYS A 51 6.13 -14.55 -0.27
C LYS A 51 4.69 -14.26 0.20
N TYR A 52 4.39 -13.01 0.56
CA TYR A 52 3.06 -12.61 1.02
C TYR A 52 2.12 -12.17 -0.12
N LEU A 53 2.62 -12.02 -1.35
CA LEU A 53 1.83 -11.46 -2.45
C LEU A 53 0.54 -12.26 -2.69
N LYS A 54 0.58 -13.57 -2.64
CA LYS A 54 -0.61 -14.39 -2.85
C LYS A 54 -1.68 -14.17 -1.76
N GLN A 55 -1.25 -13.99 -0.51
CA GLN A 55 -2.17 -13.66 0.58
C GLN A 55 -2.77 -12.26 0.39
N ILE A 56 -1.95 -11.27 -0.03
CA ILE A 56 -2.41 -9.91 -0.33
C ILE A 56 -3.40 -9.92 -1.49
N GLU A 57 -3.13 -10.62 -2.59
CA GLU A 57 -4.05 -10.75 -3.74
C GLU A 57 -5.40 -11.34 -3.32
N ASN A 58 -5.39 -12.40 -2.50
CA ASN A 58 -6.62 -13.04 -2.00
C ASN A 58 -7.42 -12.09 -1.11
N LEU A 59 -6.75 -11.43 -0.15
CA LEU A 59 -7.39 -10.46 0.74
C LEU A 59 -7.92 -9.24 -0.05
N HIS A 60 -7.16 -8.76 -1.04
CA HIS A 60 -7.61 -7.67 -1.91
C HIS A 60 -8.88 -8.05 -2.70
N LEU A 61 -8.90 -9.24 -3.30
CA LEU A 61 -10.06 -9.73 -4.02
C LEU A 61 -11.29 -9.87 -3.11
N GLU A 62 -11.10 -10.31 -1.87
CA GLU A 62 -12.16 -10.40 -0.87
C GLU A 62 -12.75 -9.03 -0.52
N LEU A 63 -11.87 -8.03 -0.27
CA LEU A 63 -12.27 -6.70 0.20
C LEU A 63 -12.83 -5.81 -0.91
N PHE A 64 -12.22 -5.83 -2.10
CA PHE A 64 -12.52 -4.89 -3.19
C PHE A 64 -13.31 -5.51 -4.34
N ARG A 65 -13.53 -6.85 -4.33
CA ARG A 65 -14.22 -7.61 -5.39
C ARG A 65 -13.57 -7.48 -6.77
N GLN A 66 -12.32 -7.09 -6.82
CA GLN A 66 -11.51 -6.96 -8.03
C GLN A 66 -10.10 -7.48 -7.74
N PRO A 67 -9.43 -8.12 -8.72
CA PRO A 67 -8.03 -8.50 -8.56
C PRO A 67 -7.13 -7.27 -8.63
N LEU A 68 -5.95 -7.38 -8.05
CA LEU A 68 -4.87 -6.40 -8.29
C LEU A 68 -4.48 -6.40 -9.77
N TYR A 69 -4.16 -5.22 -10.30
CA TYR A 69 -3.65 -5.11 -11.67
C TYR A 69 -2.40 -5.98 -11.87
N PRO A 70 -2.30 -6.77 -12.94
CA PRO A 70 -1.17 -7.66 -13.18
C PRO A 70 0.21 -6.97 -13.17
N TRP A 71 0.27 -5.72 -13.67
CA TRP A 71 1.51 -4.94 -13.67
C TRP A 71 1.95 -4.54 -12.24
N LEU A 72 1.02 -4.30 -11.31
CA LEU A 72 1.32 -4.06 -9.89
C LEU A 72 1.85 -5.32 -9.23
N VAL A 73 1.22 -6.47 -9.45
CA VAL A 73 1.68 -7.76 -8.93
C VAL A 73 3.11 -8.04 -9.41
N TRP A 74 3.39 -7.75 -10.68
CA TRP A 74 4.74 -7.89 -11.24
C TRP A 74 5.72 -6.93 -10.55
N LEU A 75 5.38 -5.66 -10.39
CA LEU A 75 6.20 -4.67 -9.67
C LEU A 75 6.52 -5.13 -8.25
N TYR A 76 5.51 -5.58 -7.52
CA TYR A 76 5.63 -5.99 -6.12
C TYR A 76 6.45 -7.27 -5.93
N ARG A 77 6.56 -8.15 -6.92
CA ARG A 77 7.50 -9.29 -6.85
C ARG A 77 8.94 -8.82 -6.62
N PHE A 78 9.32 -7.67 -7.11
CA PHE A 78 10.69 -7.14 -7.04
C PHE A 78 10.85 -5.99 -6.06
N ARG A 79 9.77 -5.31 -5.69
CA ARG A 79 9.78 -4.12 -4.84
C ARG A 79 8.82 -4.20 -3.65
N ALA A 80 8.43 -5.40 -3.23
CA ALA A 80 7.55 -5.57 -2.08
C ALA A 80 8.14 -4.94 -0.81
N LYS A 81 9.43 -5.06 -0.59
CA LYS A 81 10.12 -4.51 0.59
C LYS A 81 10.03 -2.99 0.67
N GLU A 82 10.02 -2.34 -0.47
CA GLU A 82 9.97 -0.88 -0.57
C GLU A 82 8.53 -0.33 -0.68
N LEU A 83 7.63 -1.08 -1.31
CA LEU A 83 6.32 -0.58 -1.72
C LEU A 83 5.12 -1.20 -0.98
N ILE A 84 5.36 -2.11 -0.04
CA ILE A 84 4.28 -2.77 0.71
C ILE A 84 4.57 -2.70 2.21
N SER A 85 3.56 -2.31 2.98
CA SER A 85 3.49 -2.58 4.41
C SER A 85 2.43 -3.63 4.69
N ILE A 86 2.67 -4.51 5.64
CA ILE A 86 1.70 -5.54 6.04
C ILE A 86 1.56 -5.63 7.55
N VAL A 87 0.44 -6.19 7.97
CA VAL A 87 0.24 -6.68 9.32
C VAL A 87 -0.03 -8.18 9.24
N VAL A 88 0.72 -8.95 10.01
CA VAL A 88 0.52 -10.41 10.13
C VAL A 88 0.14 -10.78 11.56
N ASP A 89 -0.62 -11.86 11.69
CA ASP A 89 -0.97 -12.46 12.98
C ASP A 89 0.11 -13.46 13.45
N ASN A 90 -0.16 -14.15 14.58
CA ASN A 90 0.76 -15.14 15.16
C ASN A 90 1.07 -16.33 14.23
N ASN A 91 0.24 -16.56 13.21
CA ASN A 91 0.40 -17.65 12.24
C ASN A 91 1.05 -17.18 10.92
N ASP A 92 1.65 -15.99 10.91
CA ASP A 92 2.22 -15.35 9.70
C ASP A 92 1.17 -15.12 8.58
N LYS A 93 -0.12 -15.01 8.96
CA LYS A 93 -1.21 -14.68 8.05
C LYS A 93 -1.33 -13.19 7.89
N VAL A 94 -1.36 -12.70 6.65
CA VAL A 94 -1.61 -11.29 6.33
C VAL A 94 -3.06 -10.94 6.68
N ILE A 95 -3.25 -10.00 7.61
CA ILE A 95 -4.56 -9.50 8.03
C ILE A 95 -4.82 -8.06 7.60
N ALA A 96 -3.77 -7.34 7.20
CA ALA A 96 -3.88 -6.00 6.63
C ALA A 96 -2.68 -5.71 5.74
N TYR A 97 -2.89 -4.83 4.77
CA TYR A 97 -1.84 -4.37 3.86
C TYR A 97 -2.04 -2.90 3.47
N ASP A 98 -0.96 -2.27 3.07
CA ASP A 98 -0.89 -0.91 2.55
C ASP A 98 0.04 -0.93 1.34
N LEU A 99 -0.49 -0.61 0.16
CA LEU A 99 0.19 -0.71 -1.14
C LEU A 99 0.52 0.67 -1.68
N PHE A 100 1.78 0.83 -2.06
CA PHE A 100 2.33 2.07 -2.57
C PHE A 100 2.88 1.95 -3.98
N PHE A 101 2.93 3.07 -4.68
CA PHE A 101 3.67 3.22 -5.93
C PHE A 101 3.97 4.70 -6.17
N PHE A 102 4.90 4.99 -7.09
CA PHE A 102 5.13 6.35 -7.56
C PHE A 102 4.26 6.65 -8.76
N GLN A 103 3.46 7.71 -8.66
CA GLN A 103 2.65 8.19 -9.79
C GLN A 103 3.51 9.07 -10.71
N PRO A 104 3.47 8.85 -12.06
CA PRO A 104 4.17 9.71 -13.00
C PRO A 104 3.74 11.18 -12.94
N VAL A 105 2.49 11.46 -12.60
CA VAL A 105 1.98 12.83 -12.43
C VAL A 105 2.59 13.57 -11.23
N GLU A 106 3.12 12.83 -10.26
CA GLU A 106 3.81 13.34 -9.08
C GLU A 106 5.34 13.22 -9.21
N ALA A 107 5.86 12.98 -10.43
CA ALA A 107 7.28 12.69 -10.65
C ALA A 107 8.25 13.78 -10.18
N ASN A 108 7.82 15.03 -10.22
CA ASN A 108 8.58 16.19 -9.77
C ASN A 108 8.47 16.46 -8.26
N GLN A 109 7.66 15.66 -7.55
CA GLN A 109 7.48 15.72 -6.12
C GLN A 109 8.19 14.53 -5.48
N LYS A 110 8.71 14.71 -4.28
CA LYS A 110 9.25 13.61 -3.47
C LYS A 110 8.13 12.95 -2.67
N VAL A 111 7.09 12.48 -3.37
CA VAL A 111 5.88 11.91 -2.80
C VAL A 111 5.70 10.49 -3.31
N ILE A 112 5.29 9.58 -2.41
CA ILE A 112 4.83 8.24 -2.76
C ILE A 112 3.31 8.17 -2.62
N HIS A 113 2.64 7.48 -3.54
CA HIS A 113 1.19 7.36 -3.54
C HIS A 113 0.73 6.07 -2.87
N GLU A 114 -0.12 6.21 -1.85
CA GLU A 114 -0.86 5.11 -1.24
C GLU A 114 -2.03 4.74 -2.15
N LEU A 115 -1.99 3.54 -2.71
CA LEU A 115 -2.97 3.09 -3.69
C LEU A 115 -4.15 2.35 -3.04
N TYR A 116 -3.87 1.43 -2.14
CA TYR A 116 -4.86 0.62 -1.44
C TYR A 116 -4.45 0.34 -0.01
N VAL A 117 -5.38 0.52 0.91
CA VAL A 117 -5.27 0.01 2.29
C VAL A 117 -6.40 -1.00 2.50
N GLY A 118 -6.05 -2.21 2.88
CA GLY A 118 -7.00 -3.27 3.18
C GLY A 118 -6.81 -3.84 4.58
N VAL A 119 -7.93 -4.10 5.27
CA VAL A 119 -7.95 -4.76 6.59
C VAL A 119 -9.00 -5.85 6.55
N GLU A 120 -8.64 -7.09 6.92
CA GLU A 120 -9.55 -8.23 7.03
C GLU A 120 -10.77 -7.87 7.89
N TYR A 121 -11.97 -8.25 7.49
CA TYR A 121 -13.23 -7.83 8.11
C TYR A 121 -13.27 -7.96 9.64
N LYS A 122 -12.77 -9.07 10.18
CA LYS A 122 -12.75 -9.30 11.64
C LYS A 122 -11.84 -8.36 12.43
N TYR A 123 -10.89 -7.69 11.75
CA TYR A 123 -9.96 -6.73 12.33
C TYR A 123 -10.33 -5.27 12.02
N GLN A 124 -11.39 -5.03 11.25
CA GLN A 124 -11.87 -3.68 10.97
C GLN A 124 -12.41 -2.99 12.23
N ASP A 125 -12.47 -1.67 12.19
CA ASP A 125 -12.96 -0.80 13.26
C ASP A 125 -12.19 -0.90 14.60
N LYS A 126 -11.03 -1.56 14.60
CA LYS A 126 -10.10 -1.70 15.73
C LYS A 126 -8.86 -0.78 15.62
N GLY A 127 -8.89 0.18 14.69
CA GLY A 127 -7.79 1.13 14.48
C GLY A 127 -6.57 0.57 13.74
N ILE A 128 -6.63 -0.68 13.23
CA ILE A 128 -5.49 -1.33 12.55
C ILE A 128 -5.08 -0.55 11.30
N GLY A 129 -6.03 -0.09 10.48
CA GLY A 129 -5.73 0.70 9.28
C GLY A 129 -5.03 2.02 9.60
N VAL A 130 -5.43 2.71 10.67
CA VAL A 130 -4.77 3.95 11.13
C VAL A 130 -3.34 3.64 11.58
N LYS A 131 -3.15 2.61 12.40
CA LYS A 131 -1.81 2.20 12.87
C LYS A 131 -0.91 1.77 11.73
N LEU A 132 -1.45 1.07 10.71
CA LEU A 132 -0.69 0.64 9.55
C LEU A 132 -0.20 1.84 8.71
N ARG A 133 -1.05 2.84 8.50
CA ARG A 133 -0.66 4.10 7.83
C ARG A 133 0.40 4.86 8.63
N GLN A 134 0.26 4.95 9.94
CA GLN A 134 1.25 5.58 10.82
C GLN A 134 2.58 4.83 10.79
N TYR A 135 2.55 3.50 10.80
CA TYR A 135 3.73 2.66 10.61
C TYR A 135 4.40 2.91 9.25
N SER A 136 3.62 2.94 8.16
CA SER A 136 4.13 3.25 6.82
C SER A 136 4.79 4.63 6.78
N SER A 137 4.17 5.65 7.38
CA SER A 137 4.75 6.99 7.47
C SER A 137 6.11 6.99 8.15
N LYS A 138 6.26 6.31 9.29
CA LYS A 138 7.55 6.16 9.98
C LYS A 138 8.60 5.46 9.11
N CYS A 139 8.18 4.47 8.31
CA CYS A 139 9.10 3.75 7.43
C CYS A 139 9.65 4.64 6.31
N TYR A 140 8.87 5.59 5.81
CA TYR A 140 9.26 6.50 4.74
C TYR A 140 9.88 7.81 5.23
N ASP A 141 9.88 8.06 6.53
CA ASP A 141 10.43 9.28 7.15
C ASP A 141 11.97 9.21 7.31
N GLU A 142 12.68 9.17 6.18
CA GLU A 142 14.16 9.19 6.12
C GLU A 142 14.72 10.37 5.32
N GLY A 143 13.89 11.35 4.98
CA GLY A 143 14.31 12.51 4.20
C GLY A 143 14.45 12.26 2.70
N TYR A 144 14.08 11.06 2.20
CA TYR A 144 14.01 10.79 0.76
C TYR A 144 12.68 11.25 0.17
N LEU A 145 11.61 11.22 0.97
CA LEU A 145 10.26 11.61 0.59
C LEU A 145 9.79 12.77 1.45
N ASP A 146 9.05 13.68 0.83
CA ASP A 146 8.41 14.82 1.50
C ASP A 146 7.02 14.47 2.00
N GLY A 147 6.43 13.33 1.56
CA GLY A 147 5.12 12.90 2.00
C GLY A 147 4.57 11.67 1.29
N ILE A 148 3.37 11.30 1.74
CA ILE A 148 2.53 10.26 1.17
C ILE A 148 1.27 10.93 0.64
N SER A 149 0.91 10.71 -0.63
CA SER A 149 -0.38 11.09 -1.19
C SER A 149 -1.34 9.91 -1.17
N THR A 150 -2.64 10.18 -1.15
CA THR A 150 -3.69 9.18 -1.33
C THR A 150 -4.92 9.81 -1.97
N LEU A 151 -5.75 9.00 -2.60
CA LEU A 151 -7.04 9.42 -3.14
C LEU A 151 -8.17 8.71 -2.39
N ALA A 152 -9.18 9.47 -2.00
CA ALA A 152 -10.42 8.94 -1.46
C ALA A 152 -11.60 9.64 -2.14
N ALA A 153 -12.61 8.88 -2.52
CA ALA A 153 -13.84 9.46 -3.04
C ALA A 153 -14.57 10.22 -1.90
N PHE A 154 -15.21 11.34 -2.23
CA PHE A 154 -15.89 12.20 -1.25
C PHE A 154 -17.03 11.51 -0.51
N ASP A 155 -17.68 10.55 -1.14
CA ASP A 155 -18.75 9.72 -0.56
C ASP A 155 -18.20 8.59 0.32
N ASN A 156 -16.91 8.27 0.22
CA ASN A 156 -16.27 7.28 1.07
C ASN A 156 -15.83 7.89 2.42
N ILE A 157 -16.81 8.23 3.25
CA ILE A 157 -16.60 8.87 4.56
C ILE A 157 -15.67 8.05 5.47
N LYS A 158 -15.74 6.71 5.39
CA LYS A 158 -14.88 5.83 6.20
C LYS A 158 -13.41 5.98 5.81
N ALA A 159 -13.11 6.00 4.51
CA ALA A 159 -11.75 6.20 4.00
C ALA A 159 -11.20 7.59 4.36
N LEU A 160 -12.01 8.63 4.19
CA LEU A 160 -11.64 10.01 4.55
C LEU A 160 -11.32 10.15 6.04
N ARG A 161 -12.19 9.65 6.92
CA ARG A 161 -11.96 9.69 8.37
C ARG A 161 -10.72 8.92 8.79
N THR A 162 -10.48 7.76 8.18
CA THR A 162 -9.29 6.94 8.46
C THR A 162 -8.03 7.66 8.01
N ALA A 163 -8.04 8.28 6.84
CA ALA A 163 -6.93 9.09 6.36
C ALA A 163 -6.64 10.26 7.29
N GLN A 164 -7.65 11.06 7.66
CA GLN A 164 -7.49 12.19 8.59
C GLN A 164 -6.93 11.75 9.95
N LYS A 165 -7.45 10.64 10.53
CA LYS A 165 -6.94 10.09 11.79
C LYS A 165 -5.48 9.62 11.68
N SER A 166 -5.01 9.28 10.47
CA SER A 166 -3.63 8.89 10.19
C SER A 166 -2.70 10.09 9.93
N GLY A 167 -3.23 11.31 9.93
CA GLY A 167 -2.45 12.55 9.73
C GLY A 167 -2.52 13.12 8.32
N PHE A 168 -3.31 12.55 7.41
CA PHE A 168 -3.50 13.14 6.07
C PHE A 168 -4.35 14.40 6.12
N ALA A 169 -3.95 15.39 5.33
CA ALA A 169 -4.71 16.60 5.10
C ALA A 169 -5.28 16.63 3.67
N ILE A 170 -6.47 17.22 3.50
CA ILE A 170 -7.05 17.43 2.17
C ILE A 170 -6.29 18.57 1.50
N THR A 171 -5.64 18.30 0.38
CA THR A 171 -4.83 19.29 -0.36
C THR A 171 -5.46 19.70 -1.69
N LYS A 172 -6.29 18.84 -2.28
CA LYS A 172 -7.01 19.08 -3.55
C LYS A 172 -8.39 18.44 -3.48
N THR A 173 -9.35 19.05 -4.07
CA THR A 173 -10.74 18.59 -4.23
C THR A 173 -11.09 18.49 -5.70
#